data_0ecc9a9111a5773a94a1c8a19133e3d2
#
_entry.id   0ecc9a9111a5773a94a1c8a19133e3d2
#
_cell.length_a   1.000
_cell.length_b   1.000
_cell.length_c   1.000
_cell.angle_alpha   90.00
_cell.angle_beta   90.00
_cell.angle_gamma   90.00
#
_symmetry.space_group_name_H-M   'P 1'
#
loop_
_entity.id
_entity.type
_entity.pdbx_description
1 polymer ?
#
loop_
_entity_poly.entity_id
_entity_poly.type
_entity_poly.pdbx_seq_one_letter_code
_entity_poly.pdbx_strand_id
1 'polypeptide(L)'
;MILNTFPFVKTNELFWSDNVSLDGAYVSGTSEPSVNWIERITYAGGLFTMFNSFSTFSDESFIGILQISTSHFDNRLKIFPTFYHFNQMPDIPDGNESYRFDYSIFQLGSELLISKHPKITLGADLYQNIQNYDQNDGIEQDFKDQTKGFVGSVVAGSLDKKGDFALGAYYTYLERYAAVDFIAQNDWVRWDYSGQGSRDGRLTNMKGIEVMAGFRISKMLQLKMRCFVVEQLIQYGPSLENGNRIRLDIDFRF
;
A
#
# COMPACT_ATOMS: atom_id res chain seq x y z
N MET A 1 -5.85 -8.43 19.62
CA MET A 1 -6.06 -9.52 18.63
C MET A 1 -5.15 -9.22 17.44
N ILE A 2 -4.26 -10.14 17.10
CA ILE A 2 -3.41 -9.99 15.91
C ILE A 2 -4.29 -10.27 14.69
N LEU A 3 -4.39 -9.30 13.79
CA LEU A 3 -5.07 -9.47 12.51
C LEU A 3 -4.05 -9.90 11.46
N ASN A 4 -4.12 -11.15 11.04
CA ASN A 4 -3.23 -11.71 10.01
C ASN A 4 -3.53 -11.17 8.60
N THR A 5 -4.59 -10.38 8.44
CA THR A 5 -4.98 -9.77 7.19
C THR A 5 -5.39 -8.33 7.41
N PHE A 6 -5.04 -7.47 6.47
CA PHE A 6 -5.46 -6.08 6.46
C PHE A 6 -6.99 -6.00 6.26
N PRO A 7 -7.76 -5.47 7.23
CA PRO A 7 -9.23 -5.56 7.20
C PRO A 7 -9.93 -4.51 6.34
N PHE A 8 -9.17 -3.64 5.69
CA PHE A 8 -9.68 -2.55 4.86
C PHE A 8 -9.52 -2.87 3.37
N VAL A 9 -10.32 -2.23 2.52
CA VAL A 9 -10.24 -2.40 1.06
C VAL A 9 -8.97 -1.72 0.55
N LYS A 10 -8.23 -2.41 -0.32
CA LYS A 10 -7.08 -1.87 -1.05
C LYS A 10 -7.02 -2.47 -2.46
N THR A 11 -6.43 -1.77 -3.42
CA THR A 11 -6.24 -2.24 -4.81
C THR A 11 -4.83 -2.71 -5.09
N ASN A 12 -3.87 -2.32 -4.26
CA ASN A 12 -2.46 -2.64 -4.40
C ASN A 12 -1.78 -2.84 -3.05
N GLU A 13 -0.55 -3.33 -3.07
CA GLU A 13 0.26 -3.61 -1.89
C GLU A 13 1.30 -2.51 -1.59
N LEU A 14 1.41 -1.49 -2.44
CA LEU A 14 2.49 -0.50 -2.37
C LEU A 14 2.48 0.30 -1.07
N PHE A 15 1.31 0.78 -0.67
CA PHE A 15 1.16 1.56 0.55
C PHE A 15 1.22 0.68 1.81
N TRP A 16 0.61 -0.51 1.73
CA TRP A 16 0.53 -1.46 2.85
C TRP A 16 0.89 -2.85 2.37
N SER A 17 2.07 -3.33 2.76
CA SER A 17 2.53 -4.67 2.42
C SER A 17 1.63 -5.75 3.01
N ASP A 18 1.35 -6.81 2.27
CA ASP A 18 0.60 -7.98 2.75
C ASP A 18 1.32 -8.74 3.89
N ASN A 19 2.61 -8.46 4.08
CA ASN A 19 3.41 -9.04 5.16
C ASN A 19 3.29 -8.28 6.50
N VAL A 20 2.62 -7.13 6.52
CA VAL A 20 2.44 -6.32 7.74
C VAL A 20 1.11 -6.65 8.37
N SER A 21 1.17 -7.18 9.59
CA SER A 21 0.01 -7.48 10.42
C SER A 21 -0.34 -6.29 11.31
N LEU A 22 -1.63 -6.14 11.61
CA LEU A 22 -2.15 -5.15 12.54
C LEU A 22 -2.48 -5.81 13.88
N ASP A 23 -2.10 -5.20 14.98
CA ASP A 23 -2.54 -5.58 16.32
C ASP A 23 -3.35 -4.47 16.95
N GLY A 24 -4.59 -4.76 17.25
CA GLY A 24 -5.53 -3.76 17.77
C GLY A 24 -6.97 -4.19 17.68
N ALA A 25 -7.84 -3.21 17.55
CA ALA A 25 -9.27 -3.41 17.44
C ALA A 25 -9.86 -2.58 16.31
N TYR A 26 -10.82 -3.14 15.61
CA TYR A 26 -11.59 -2.41 14.61
C TYR A 26 -13.09 -2.76 14.68
N VAL A 27 -13.88 -1.87 14.15
CA VAL A 27 -15.31 -2.05 13.95
C VAL A 27 -15.65 -1.79 12.50
N SER A 28 -16.55 -2.58 11.95
CA SER A 28 -17.07 -2.38 10.60
C SER A 28 -18.57 -2.61 10.55
N GLY A 29 -19.22 -1.98 9.60
CA GLY A 29 -20.63 -2.16 9.33
C GLY A 29 -20.93 -1.96 7.85
N THR A 30 -22.06 -2.48 7.41
CA THR A 30 -22.54 -2.36 6.02
C THR A 30 -23.96 -1.90 6.00
N SER A 31 -24.28 -1.00 5.08
CA SER A 31 -25.61 -0.50 4.80
C SER A 31 -25.93 -0.60 3.31
N GLU A 32 -27.16 -0.91 2.97
CA GLU A 32 -27.70 -0.93 1.61
C GLU A 32 -28.70 0.21 1.48
N PRO A 33 -28.26 1.40 1.08
CA PRO A 33 -29.14 2.57 1.01
C PRO A 33 -30.16 2.42 -0.12
N SER A 34 -31.37 3.00 0.07
CA SER A 34 -32.43 3.01 -0.95
C SER A 34 -32.17 4.01 -2.09
N VAL A 35 -30.91 4.26 -2.41
CA VAL A 35 -30.50 5.23 -3.44
C VAL A 35 -30.03 4.46 -4.68
N ASN A 36 -30.67 4.69 -5.81
CA ASN A 36 -30.51 3.89 -7.05
C ASN A 36 -29.08 3.82 -7.62
N TRP A 37 -28.16 4.69 -7.23
CA TRP A 37 -26.79 4.73 -7.74
C TRP A 37 -25.74 4.25 -6.73
N ILE A 38 -26.13 3.97 -5.47
CA ILE A 38 -25.28 3.36 -4.45
C ILE A 38 -25.92 2.05 -4.01
N GLU A 39 -25.26 0.94 -4.23
CA GLU A 39 -25.77 -0.38 -3.86
C GLU A 39 -25.37 -0.79 -2.45
N ARG A 40 -24.18 -0.35 -2.05
CA ARG A 40 -23.63 -0.71 -0.74
C ARG A 40 -22.69 0.37 -0.23
N ILE A 41 -22.77 0.63 1.06
CA ILE A 41 -21.81 1.44 1.82
C ILE A 41 -21.26 0.54 2.91
N THR A 42 -19.95 0.38 2.95
CA THR A 42 -19.24 -0.28 4.05
C THR A 42 -18.39 0.77 4.75
N TYR A 43 -18.47 0.85 6.04
CA TYR A 43 -17.65 1.72 6.88
C TYR A 43 -16.83 0.84 7.82
N ALA A 44 -15.59 1.19 8.02
CA ALA A 44 -14.68 0.52 8.92
C ALA A 44 -13.78 1.54 9.61
N GLY A 45 -13.47 1.31 10.86
CA GLY A 45 -12.53 2.13 11.60
C GLY A 45 -11.85 1.32 12.70
N GLY A 46 -10.59 1.61 12.97
CA GLY A 46 -9.81 0.87 13.96
C GLY A 46 -8.66 1.67 14.53
N LEU A 47 -8.21 1.23 15.69
CA LEU A 47 -7.00 1.68 16.36
C LEU A 47 -6.07 0.50 16.55
N PHE A 48 -4.83 0.67 16.16
CA PHE A 48 -3.83 -0.39 16.14
C PHE A 48 -2.52 0.13 16.73
N THR A 49 -1.76 -0.78 17.32
CA THR A 49 -0.39 -0.53 17.77
C THR A 49 0.58 -1.13 16.80
N MET A 50 1.74 -0.51 16.63
CA MET A 50 2.87 -1.16 16.00
C MET A 50 3.72 -1.80 17.08
N PHE A 51 3.94 -3.11 16.96
CA PHE A 51 4.88 -3.79 17.86
C PHE A 51 6.30 -3.46 17.45
N ASN A 52 6.99 -2.84 18.40
CA ASN A 52 8.41 -3.02 18.52
C ASN A 52 8.62 -4.29 19.35
N SER A 53 9.43 -5.23 18.86
CA SER A 53 9.69 -6.53 19.51
C SER A 53 10.30 -6.42 20.92
N PHE A 54 10.64 -5.24 21.40
CA PHE A 54 11.36 -5.01 22.66
C PHE A 54 10.64 -4.10 23.66
N SER A 55 9.59 -3.38 23.26
CA SER A 55 8.85 -2.51 24.18
C SER A 55 7.35 -2.80 24.11
N THR A 56 6.82 -3.43 25.13
CA THR A 56 5.38 -3.63 25.32
C THR A 56 4.74 -2.33 25.78
N PHE A 57 3.81 -1.78 25.01
CA PHE A 57 2.87 -0.71 25.40
C PHE A 57 3.47 0.59 25.94
N SER A 58 4.79 0.76 25.95
CA SER A 58 5.44 1.97 26.44
C SER A 58 5.59 3.05 25.38
N ASP A 59 5.41 2.70 24.10
CA ASP A 59 5.49 3.63 22.99
C ASP A 59 4.13 4.23 22.71
N GLU A 60 4.09 5.54 22.61
CA GLU A 60 2.90 6.32 22.26
C GLU A 60 2.50 6.14 20.79
N SER A 61 3.18 5.22 20.06
CA SER A 61 2.94 4.95 18.65
C SER A 61 1.65 4.19 18.44
N PHE A 62 0.74 4.77 17.69
CA PHE A 62 -0.49 4.10 17.27
C PHE A 62 -0.87 4.45 15.84
N ILE A 63 -1.73 3.62 15.28
CA ILE A 63 -2.32 3.83 13.95
C ILE A 63 -3.83 3.90 14.07
N GLY A 64 -4.41 5.00 13.63
CA GLY A 64 -5.85 5.16 13.43
C GLY A 64 -6.19 5.00 11.95
N ILE A 65 -7.19 4.20 11.62
CA ILE A 65 -7.65 4.00 10.23
C ILE A 65 -9.15 4.20 10.19
N LEU A 66 -9.62 5.02 9.24
CA LEU A 66 -11.04 5.19 8.92
C LEU A 66 -11.23 5.02 7.42
N GLN A 67 -12.14 4.15 7.01
CA GLN A 67 -12.47 3.91 5.60
C GLN A 67 -13.97 3.88 5.39
N ILE A 68 -14.42 4.51 4.30
CA ILE A 68 -15.75 4.33 3.75
C ILE A 68 -15.59 3.73 2.36
N SER A 69 -16.24 2.61 2.08
CA SER A 69 -16.24 1.99 0.77
C SER A 69 -17.64 1.97 0.20
N THR A 70 -17.80 2.42 -1.04
CA THR A 70 -19.08 2.44 -1.74
C THR A 70 -19.01 1.58 -3.00
N SER A 71 -20.13 0.90 -3.33
CA SER A 71 -20.26 0.11 -4.56
C SER A 71 -21.36 0.70 -5.44
N HIS A 72 -21.11 0.74 -6.76
CA HIS A 72 -21.96 1.36 -7.76
C HIS A 72 -22.04 0.50 -9.02
N PHE A 73 -23.14 0.63 -9.81
CA PHE A 73 -23.30 0.02 -11.14
C PHE A 73 -23.15 -1.50 -11.15
N ASP A 74 -23.97 -2.22 -10.40
CA ASP A 74 -23.90 -3.67 -10.22
C ASP A 74 -22.54 -4.13 -9.69
N ASN A 75 -22.03 -3.42 -8.70
CA ASN A 75 -20.71 -3.61 -8.08
C ASN A 75 -19.52 -3.50 -9.05
N ARG A 76 -19.71 -2.80 -10.18
CA ARG A 76 -18.61 -2.58 -11.14
C ARG A 76 -17.64 -1.50 -10.71
N LEU A 77 -18.12 -0.45 -10.03
CA LEU A 77 -17.27 0.61 -9.50
C LEU A 77 -17.28 0.57 -7.98
N LYS A 78 -16.11 0.51 -7.39
CA LYS A 78 -15.90 0.73 -5.96
C LYS A 78 -15.09 2.00 -5.77
N ILE A 79 -15.44 2.80 -4.78
CA ILE A 79 -14.70 3.99 -4.36
C ILE A 79 -14.53 3.89 -2.86
N PHE A 80 -13.30 4.06 -2.37
CA PHE A 80 -12.99 3.87 -0.95
C PHE A 80 -12.01 4.93 -0.44
N PRO A 81 -12.53 6.15 -0.08
CA PRO A 81 -11.74 7.09 0.68
C PRO A 81 -11.32 6.47 2.02
N THR A 82 -10.05 6.63 2.34
CA THR A 82 -9.45 6.15 3.59
C THR A 82 -8.61 7.24 4.20
N PHE A 83 -8.69 7.39 5.51
CA PHE A 83 -7.81 8.25 6.28
C PHE A 83 -6.98 7.41 7.23
N TYR A 84 -5.67 7.60 7.17
CA TYR A 84 -4.70 6.98 8.07
C TYR A 84 -4.06 8.06 8.92
N HIS A 85 -4.04 7.84 10.22
CA HIS A 85 -3.28 8.66 11.15
C HIS A 85 -2.26 7.77 11.87
N PHE A 86 -1.00 8.07 11.66
CA PHE A 86 0.11 7.41 12.33
C PHE A 86 0.71 8.40 13.31
N ASN A 87 0.67 8.05 14.58
CA ASN A 87 1.21 8.88 15.65
C ASN A 87 2.57 8.36 16.10
N GLN A 88 3.56 9.23 16.15
CA GLN A 88 4.90 8.93 16.69
C GLN A 88 5.55 7.70 16.06
N MET A 89 5.47 7.58 14.72
CA MET A 89 6.08 6.45 14.01
C MET A 89 7.60 6.57 14.04
N PRO A 90 8.33 5.54 14.50
CA PRO A 90 9.77 5.54 14.49
C PRO A 90 10.32 5.51 13.05
N ASP A 91 11.48 6.11 12.83
CA ASP A 91 12.20 6.02 11.56
C ASP A 91 12.81 4.63 11.34
N ILE A 92 13.09 3.89 12.42
CA ILE A 92 13.57 2.52 12.40
C ILE A 92 12.63 1.64 13.24
N PRO A 93 12.05 0.56 12.67
CA PRO A 93 11.10 -0.28 13.39
C PRO A 93 11.71 -1.07 14.57
N ASP A 94 13.04 -1.19 14.64
CA ASP A 94 13.76 -2.05 15.59
C ASP A 94 14.31 -1.31 16.83
N GLY A 95 13.98 -0.03 17.02
CA GLY A 95 14.16 0.62 18.31
C GLY A 95 15.44 1.43 18.56
N ASN A 96 16.34 1.57 17.61
CA ASN A 96 17.43 2.57 17.66
C ASN A 96 17.08 3.81 16.83
N GLU A 97 15.85 4.25 16.96
CA GLU A 97 15.30 5.37 16.22
C GLU A 97 15.99 6.70 16.62
N SER A 98 16.29 7.50 15.63
CA SER A 98 16.77 8.87 15.78
C SER A 98 15.62 9.87 15.79
N TYR A 99 14.51 9.53 15.12
CA TYR A 99 13.38 10.41 14.91
C TYR A 99 12.05 9.67 15.02
N ARG A 100 11.02 10.44 15.35
CA ARG A 100 9.62 10.00 15.29
C ARG A 100 8.83 10.95 14.42
N PHE A 101 8.02 10.40 13.53
CA PHE A 101 7.23 11.15 12.59
C PHE A 101 5.74 10.85 12.75
N ASP A 102 4.93 11.90 12.64
CA ASP A 102 3.50 11.75 12.47
C ASP A 102 3.17 11.71 10.97
N TYR A 103 2.21 10.88 10.60
CA TYR A 103 1.65 10.88 9.26
C TYR A 103 0.14 11.03 9.35
N SER A 104 -0.44 11.85 8.50
CA SER A 104 -1.89 11.98 8.33
C SER A 104 -2.19 11.87 6.85
N ILE A 105 -2.47 10.64 6.41
CA ILE A 105 -2.54 10.32 4.98
C ILE A 105 -4.00 10.10 4.57
N PHE A 106 -4.45 10.91 3.62
CA PHE A 106 -5.70 10.70 2.92
C PHE A 106 -5.43 9.87 1.66
N GLN A 107 -6.17 8.78 1.50
CA GLN A 107 -6.19 7.95 0.29
C GLN A 107 -7.55 8.04 -0.37
N LEU A 108 -7.58 8.23 -1.68
CA LEU A 108 -8.77 8.01 -2.50
C LEU A 108 -8.50 6.83 -3.42
N GLY A 109 -9.03 5.67 -3.06
CA GLY A 109 -8.93 4.45 -3.84
C GLY A 109 -10.17 4.20 -4.68
N SER A 110 -9.97 3.59 -5.86
CA SER A 110 -11.06 3.16 -6.74
C SER A 110 -10.70 1.89 -7.51
N GLU A 111 -11.72 1.08 -7.79
CA GLU A 111 -11.64 -0.12 -8.62
C GLU A 111 -12.81 -0.13 -9.59
N LEU A 112 -12.54 -0.27 -10.89
CA LEU A 112 -13.55 -0.35 -11.95
C LEU A 112 -13.44 -1.66 -12.72
N LEU A 113 -14.49 -2.48 -12.66
CA LEU A 113 -14.65 -3.68 -13.48
C LEU A 113 -15.18 -3.31 -14.87
N ILE A 114 -14.29 -3.25 -15.85
CA ILE A 114 -14.62 -2.93 -17.26
C ILE A 114 -15.37 -4.08 -17.93
N SER A 115 -14.88 -5.30 -17.76
CA SER A 115 -15.44 -6.51 -18.39
C SER A 115 -15.43 -7.68 -17.42
N LYS A 116 -16.44 -8.55 -17.52
CA LYS A 116 -16.53 -9.80 -16.77
C LYS A 116 -15.90 -10.98 -17.52
N HIS A 117 -15.92 -10.95 -18.86
CA HIS A 117 -15.43 -12.03 -19.72
C HIS A 117 -14.74 -11.47 -20.98
N PRO A 118 -13.38 -11.43 -21.08
CA PRO A 118 -12.45 -11.69 -19.98
C PRO A 118 -12.60 -10.65 -18.86
N LYS A 119 -12.28 -11.03 -17.62
CA LYS A 119 -12.31 -10.08 -16.50
C LYS A 119 -11.24 -9.02 -16.74
N ILE A 120 -11.62 -7.73 -16.75
CA ILE A 120 -10.70 -6.60 -16.88
C ILE A 120 -11.06 -5.61 -15.80
N THR A 121 -10.08 -5.30 -14.94
CA THR A 121 -10.23 -4.38 -13.80
C THR A 121 -9.20 -3.27 -13.92
N LEU A 122 -9.64 -2.03 -13.71
CA LEU A 122 -8.78 -0.87 -13.52
C LEU A 122 -8.76 -0.52 -12.03
N GLY A 123 -7.61 -0.15 -11.51
CA GLY A 123 -7.43 0.37 -10.16
C GLY A 123 -6.73 1.71 -10.20
N ALA A 124 -7.09 2.60 -9.27
CA ALA A 124 -6.39 3.84 -9.05
C ALA A 124 -6.43 4.22 -7.57
N ASP A 125 -5.28 4.62 -7.03
CA ASP A 125 -5.13 5.14 -5.69
C ASP A 125 -4.35 6.45 -5.72
N LEU A 126 -4.88 7.46 -5.06
CA LEU A 126 -4.24 8.73 -4.82
C LEU A 126 -3.95 8.84 -3.32
N TYR A 127 -2.73 9.25 -2.97
CA TYR A 127 -2.29 9.43 -1.59
C TYR A 127 -1.85 10.87 -1.38
N GLN A 128 -2.24 11.46 -0.27
CA GLN A 128 -1.78 12.76 0.17
C GLN A 128 -1.55 12.73 1.67
N ASN A 129 -0.31 12.80 2.09
CA ASN A 129 0.00 13.09 3.47
C ASN A 129 -0.16 14.60 3.71
N ILE A 130 -1.00 14.96 4.66
CA ILE A 130 -1.34 16.36 4.97
C ILE A 130 -0.54 16.91 6.16
N GLN A 131 0.43 16.13 6.69
CA GLN A 131 1.36 16.65 7.69
C GLN A 131 2.28 17.69 7.09
N ASN A 132 2.60 18.69 7.90
CA ASN A 132 3.58 19.72 7.56
C ASN A 132 4.90 19.38 8.23
N TYR A 133 5.94 19.21 7.43
CA TYR A 133 7.30 18.87 7.88
C TYR A 133 8.26 20.06 7.85
N ASP A 134 7.82 21.29 7.53
CA ASP A 134 8.68 22.48 7.40
C ASP A 134 9.52 22.76 8.65
N GLN A 135 8.94 22.54 9.82
CA GLN A 135 9.56 22.79 11.10
C GLN A 135 10.32 21.56 11.66
N ASN A 136 10.38 20.46 10.89
CA ASN A 136 11.07 19.26 11.34
C ASN A 136 12.53 19.27 10.88
N ASP A 137 13.45 19.55 11.83
CA ASP A 137 14.90 19.59 11.58
C ASP A 137 15.49 18.20 11.30
N GLY A 138 14.74 17.14 11.59
CA GLY A 138 15.09 15.76 11.26
C GLY A 138 14.92 15.40 9.80
N ILE A 139 14.27 16.24 9.00
CA ILE A 139 13.98 15.99 7.58
C ILE A 139 14.80 16.95 6.73
N GLU A 140 15.50 16.41 5.72
CA GLU A 140 16.22 17.21 4.76
C GLU A 140 15.25 18.05 3.91
N GLN A 141 15.69 19.24 3.52
CA GLN A 141 14.84 20.24 2.84
C GLN A 141 14.19 19.68 1.57
N ASP A 142 14.92 18.90 0.80
CA ASP A 142 14.45 18.34 -0.49
C ASP A 142 13.33 17.32 -0.33
N PHE A 143 13.17 16.76 0.89
CA PHE A 143 12.11 15.76 1.18
C PHE A 143 10.89 16.32 1.88
N LYS A 144 10.92 17.55 2.42
CA LYS A 144 9.82 18.11 3.23
C LYS A 144 8.48 18.15 2.50
N ASP A 145 8.50 18.42 1.19
CA ASP A 145 7.31 18.50 0.34
C ASP A 145 6.94 17.18 -0.34
N GLN A 146 7.68 16.10 -0.05
CA GLN A 146 7.51 14.79 -0.67
C GLN A 146 6.38 13.98 0.00
N THR A 147 5.13 14.39 -0.22
CA THR A 147 3.95 13.91 0.52
C THR A 147 2.87 13.26 -0.34
N LYS A 148 3.10 13.13 -1.68
CA LYS A 148 2.09 12.67 -2.64
C LYS A 148 2.41 11.30 -3.19
N GLY A 149 1.36 10.53 -3.47
CA GLY A 149 1.49 9.24 -4.14
C GLY A 149 0.35 8.97 -5.11
N PHE A 150 0.66 8.18 -6.12
CA PHE A 150 -0.29 7.67 -7.09
C PHE A 150 0.07 6.24 -7.46
N VAL A 151 -0.94 5.37 -7.54
CA VAL A 151 -0.82 4.03 -8.12
C VAL A 151 -1.96 3.83 -9.09
N GLY A 152 -1.65 3.51 -10.34
CA GLY A 152 -2.62 3.11 -11.35
C GLY A 152 -2.39 1.66 -11.77
N SER A 153 -3.45 0.90 -12.03
CA SER A 153 -3.32 -0.49 -12.45
C SER A 153 -4.34 -0.90 -13.48
N VAL A 154 -3.97 -1.87 -14.32
CA VAL A 154 -4.86 -2.64 -15.18
C VAL A 154 -4.54 -4.12 -15.01
N VAL A 155 -5.57 -4.93 -14.76
CA VAL A 155 -5.45 -6.38 -14.62
C VAL A 155 -6.47 -7.03 -15.54
N ALA A 156 -5.99 -7.92 -16.44
CA ALA A 156 -6.81 -8.73 -17.33
C ALA A 156 -6.69 -10.21 -16.92
N GLY A 157 -7.83 -10.90 -16.81
CA GLY A 157 -7.91 -12.29 -16.35
C GLY A 157 -8.10 -12.43 -14.85
N SER A 158 -7.96 -13.65 -14.37
CA SER A 158 -8.00 -14.02 -12.95
C SER A 158 -7.14 -15.26 -12.71
N LEU A 159 -6.93 -15.62 -11.45
CA LEU A 159 -6.22 -16.85 -11.04
C LEU A 159 -7.09 -17.68 -10.09
N ASP A 160 -8.40 -17.70 -10.31
CA ASP A 160 -9.37 -18.33 -9.40
C ASP A 160 -9.46 -19.85 -9.62
N LYS A 161 -9.35 -20.30 -10.88
CA LYS A 161 -9.55 -21.69 -11.28
C LYS A 161 -8.33 -22.25 -12.00
N LYS A 162 -8.21 -23.59 -12.01
CA LYS A 162 -7.22 -24.29 -12.82
C LYS A 162 -7.32 -23.88 -14.30
N GLY A 163 -6.18 -23.53 -14.90
CA GLY A 163 -6.07 -23.08 -16.27
C GLY A 163 -6.26 -21.56 -16.45
N ASP A 164 -6.61 -20.85 -15.41
CA ASP A 164 -6.77 -19.41 -15.45
C ASP A 164 -5.41 -18.73 -15.66
N PHE A 165 -5.46 -17.62 -16.40
CA PHE A 165 -4.34 -16.76 -16.70
C PHE A 165 -4.67 -15.31 -16.33
N ALA A 166 -3.71 -14.58 -15.83
CA ALA A 166 -3.84 -13.15 -15.56
C ALA A 166 -2.61 -12.38 -16.03
N LEU A 167 -2.85 -11.20 -16.58
CA LEU A 167 -1.85 -10.19 -16.89
C LEU A 167 -2.17 -8.93 -16.12
N GLY A 168 -1.16 -8.29 -15.56
CA GLY A 168 -1.30 -7.02 -14.86
C GLY A 168 -0.20 -6.05 -15.25
N ALA A 169 -0.54 -4.76 -15.25
CA ALA A 169 0.42 -3.68 -15.32
C ALA A 169 0.07 -2.65 -14.25
N TYR A 170 1.08 -2.17 -13.55
CA TYR A 170 0.96 -1.16 -12.50
C TYR A 170 1.95 -0.03 -12.80
N TYR A 171 1.51 1.20 -12.58
CA TYR A 171 2.38 2.38 -12.55
C TYR A 171 2.33 2.97 -11.17
N THR A 172 3.46 3.33 -10.62
CA THR A 172 3.57 4.01 -9.33
C THR A 172 4.35 5.30 -9.44
N TYR A 173 3.93 6.29 -8.65
CA TYR A 173 4.67 7.47 -8.27
C TYR A 173 4.47 7.63 -6.77
N LEU A 174 5.50 7.46 -5.97
CA LEU A 174 5.39 7.47 -4.52
C LEU A 174 6.51 8.30 -3.92
N GLU A 175 6.15 9.49 -3.46
CA GLU A 175 7.05 10.40 -2.76
C GLU A 175 7.42 9.85 -1.38
N ARG A 176 8.48 10.38 -0.78
CA ARG A 176 9.08 9.87 0.45
C ARG A 176 8.07 9.69 1.60
N TYR A 177 7.26 10.70 1.86
CA TYR A 177 6.30 10.72 2.97
C TYR A 177 4.86 10.44 2.54
N ALA A 178 4.63 9.99 1.31
CA ALA A 178 3.31 9.55 0.85
C ALA A 178 2.85 8.25 1.54
N ALA A 179 3.79 7.46 2.05
CA ALA A 179 3.56 6.24 2.81
C ALA A 179 4.62 6.11 3.92
N VAL A 180 4.30 5.32 4.94
CA VAL A 180 5.27 4.95 5.97
C VAL A 180 6.23 3.91 5.40
N ASP A 181 7.51 4.23 5.32
CA ASP A 181 8.52 3.50 4.56
C ASP A 181 8.57 2.00 4.90
N PHE A 182 8.69 1.66 6.18
CA PHE A 182 8.89 0.27 6.61
C PHE A 182 7.63 -0.61 6.56
N ILE A 183 6.44 -0.05 6.34
CA ILE A 183 5.21 -0.81 6.08
C ILE A 183 4.89 -0.90 4.59
N ALA A 184 5.58 -0.12 3.76
CA ALA A 184 5.43 -0.15 2.32
C ALA A 184 5.94 -1.48 1.73
N GLN A 185 5.47 -1.80 0.56
CA GLN A 185 5.83 -3.02 -0.16
C GLN A 185 7.31 -2.98 -0.62
N ASN A 186 8.08 -4.00 -0.28
CA ASN A 186 9.53 -4.04 -0.51
C ASN A 186 9.96 -4.76 -1.81
N ASP A 187 9.04 -5.18 -2.65
CA ASP A 187 9.35 -5.82 -3.93
C ASP A 187 9.75 -4.81 -5.00
N TRP A 188 9.23 -3.59 -4.93
CA TRP A 188 9.51 -2.55 -5.91
C TRP A 188 10.94 -2.04 -5.81
N VAL A 189 11.35 -1.58 -4.64
CA VAL A 189 12.69 -1.04 -4.41
C VAL A 189 13.24 -1.40 -3.04
N ARG A 190 14.57 -1.30 -2.94
CA ARG A 190 15.35 -1.17 -1.71
C ARG A 190 16.58 -0.37 -2.11
N TRP A 191 16.53 0.94 -1.94
CA TRP A 191 17.64 1.81 -2.32
C TRP A 191 18.91 1.47 -1.55
N ASP A 192 20.06 1.38 -2.24
CA ASP A 192 21.28 0.84 -1.64
C ASP A 192 21.92 1.79 -0.62
N TYR A 193 21.81 3.09 -0.88
CA TYR A 193 22.37 4.12 0.02
C TYR A 193 21.49 4.47 1.20
N SER A 194 20.28 3.93 1.25
CA SER A 194 19.29 4.20 2.30
C SER A 194 19.11 3.00 3.22
N GLY A 195 19.04 3.24 4.52
CA GLY A 195 18.61 2.25 5.50
C GLY A 195 17.09 2.07 5.48
N GLN A 196 16.60 0.92 5.97
CA GLN A 196 15.17 0.74 6.18
C GLN A 196 14.68 1.77 7.21
N GLY A 197 13.58 2.48 6.88
CA GLY A 197 13.04 3.55 7.71
C GLY A 197 13.87 4.84 7.71
N SER A 198 14.89 4.97 6.85
CA SER A 198 15.69 6.19 6.75
C SER A 198 14.86 7.38 6.27
N ARG A 199 15.36 8.60 6.56
CA ARG A 199 14.66 9.85 6.23
C ARG A 199 14.45 10.04 4.74
N ASP A 200 15.38 9.59 3.92
CA ASP A 200 15.33 9.65 2.47
C ASP A 200 14.39 8.59 1.85
N GLY A 201 13.99 7.57 2.63
CA GLY A 201 13.08 6.50 2.21
C GLY A 201 13.77 5.41 1.41
N ARG A 202 13.78 4.20 1.95
CA ARG A 202 14.34 3.04 1.26
C ARG A 202 13.32 2.31 0.39
N LEU A 203 12.06 2.30 0.79
CA LEU A 203 10.95 1.61 0.13
C LEU A 203 9.94 2.59 -0.51
N THR A 204 10.23 3.87 -0.44
CA THR A 204 9.47 4.99 -1.01
C THR A 204 10.38 5.82 -1.91
N ASN A 205 10.07 7.08 -2.21
CA ASN A 205 10.87 7.96 -3.06
C ASN A 205 11.10 7.34 -4.45
N MET A 206 10.02 6.91 -5.12
CA MET A 206 10.13 6.13 -6.36
C MET A 206 9.03 6.44 -7.38
N LYS A 207 9.34 6.19 -8.64
CA LYS A 207 8.36 6.01 -9.73
C LYS A 207 8.76 4.80 -10.56
N GLY A 208 7.78 4.10 -11.14
CA GLY A 208 8.11 2.94 -11.94
C GLY A 208 6.91 2.17 -12.45
N ILE A 209 7.21 1.06 -13.07
CA ILE A 209 6.23 0.15 -13.66
C ILE A 209 6.50 -1.28 -13.16
N GLU A 210 5.42 -2.00 -12.83
CA GLU A 210 5.42 -3.44 -12.68
C GLU A 210 4.59 -4.06 -13.80
N VAL A 211 5.10 -5.13 -14.40
CA VAL A 211 4.32 -6.02 -15.27
C VAL A 211 4.27 -7.40 -14.61
N MET A 212 3.06 -7.95 -14.51
CA MET A 212 2.79 -9.24 -13.88
C MET A 212 2.12 -10.18 -14.89
N ALA A 213 2.58 -11.45 -14.91
CA ALA A 213 1.91 -12.56 -15.55
C ALA A 213 1.71 -13.70 -14.55
N GLY A 214 0.52 -14.27 -14.49
CA GLY A 214 0.18 -15.37 -13.60
C GLY A 214 -0.54 -16.50 -14.32
N PHE A 215 -0.31 -17.74 -13.85
CA PHE A 215 -0.98 -18.94 -14.35
C PHE A 215 -1.33 -19.89 -13.21
N ARG A 216 -2.58 -20.34 -13.18
CA ARG A 216 -3.09 -21.32 -12.21
C ARG A 216 -2.96 -22.72 -12.75
N ILE A 217 -1.91 -23.45 -12.38
CA ILE A 217 -1.63 -24.81 -12.83
C ILE A 217 -2.65 -25.81 -12.28
N SER A 218 -2.99 -25.66 -11.00
CA SER A 218 -3.96 -26.54 -10.31
C SER A 218 -4.69 -25.76 -9.20
N LYS A 219 -5.61 -26.41 -8.51
CA LYS A 219 -6.27 -25.81 -7.33
C LYS A 219 -5.23 -25.42 -6.24
N MET A 220 -4.13 -26.15 -6.16
CA MET A 220 -3.10 -26.02 -5.13
C MET A 220 -1.88 -25.24 -5.60
N LEU A 221 -1.64 -25.10 -6.92
CA LEU A 221 -0.40 -24.56 -7.47
C LEU A 221 -0.67 -23.39 -8.41
N GLN A 222 0.01 -22.28 -8.16
CA GLN A 222 -0.01 -21.07 -8.96
C GLN A 222 1.42 -20.56 -9.20
N LEU A 223 1.67 -20.09 -10.41
CA LEU A 223 2.91 -19.39 -10.76
C LEU A 223 2.60 -17.92 -11.02
N LYS A 224 3.48 -17.03 -10.59
CA LYS A 224 3.46 -15.61 -10.95
C LYS A 224 4.87 -15.15 -11.28
N MET A 225 5.01 -14.40 -12.36
CA MET A 225 6.22 -13.66 -12.70
C MET A 225 5.90 -12.17 -12.61
N ARG A 226 6.77 -11.42 -11.96
CA ARG A 226 6.68 -9.96 -11.80
C ARG A 226 7.99 -9.33 -12.24
N CYS A 227 7.90 -8.32 -13.09
CA CYS A 227 9.04 -7.54 -13.57
C CYS A 227 8.83 -6.08 -13.17
N PHE A 228 9.83 -5.52 -12.50
CA PHE A 228 9.83 -4.16 -12.00
C PHE A 228 10.89 -3.35 -12.71
N VAL A 229 10.54 -2.14 -13.14
CA VAL A 229 11.45 -1.12 -13.65
C VAL A 229 11.16 0.14 -12.87
N VAL A 230 12.05 0.52 -11.97
CA VAL A 230 11.82 1.58 -10.99
C VAL A 230 13.02 2.50 -10.93
N GLU A 231 12.77 3.79 -10.77
CA GLU A 231 13.79 4.80 -10.54
C GLU A 231 13.46 5.66 -9.30
N GLN A 232 14.48 6.16 -8.66
CA GLN A 232 14.39 7.07 -7.53
C GLN A 232 13.88 8.44 -8.01
N LEU A 233 13.05 9.12 -7.22
CA LEU A 233 12.54 10.46 -7.55
C LEU A 233 13.54 11.55 -7.22
N ILE A 234 14.09 11.51 -6.01
CA ILE A 234 15.11 12.44 -5.52
C ILE A 234 16.35 11.63 -5.19
N GLN A 235 17.47 12.05 -5.76
CA GLN A 235 18.77 11.44 -5.50
C GLN A 235 19.17 11.64 -4.04
N TYR A 236 19.62 10.55 -3.41
CA TYR A 236 20.18 10.58 -2.06
C TYR A 236 21.67 10.28 -2.07
N GLY A 237 22.11 9.25 -2.70
CA GLY A 237 23.51 8.85 -2.80
C GLY A 237 24.31 9.62 -3.87
N PRO A 238 25.45 9.10 -4.28
CA PRO A 238 26.31 9.75 -5.30
C PRO A 238 25.68 9.79 -6.70
N SER A 239 24.62 8.99 -6.95
CA SER A 239 23.87 8.96 -8.22
C SER A 239 22.42 8.61 -7.97
N LEU A 240 21.56 8.96 -8.92
CA LEU A 240 20.17 8.53 -8.94
C LEU A 240 20.12 7.01 -9.14
N GLU A 241 19.43 6.31 -8.24
CA GLU A 241 19.36 4.86 -8.25
C GLU A 241 18.21 4.31 -9.11
N ASN A 242 18.42 3.10 -9.64
CA ASN A 242 17.44 2.31 -10.38
C ASN A 242 17.22 0.96 -9.69
N GLY A 243 15.95 0.59 -9.49
CA GLY A 243 15.55 -0.65 -8.85
C GLY A 243 14.90 -1.65 -9.82
N ASN A 244 15.67 -2.19 -10.77
CA ASN A 244 15.13 -3.20 -11.69
C ASN A 244 15.15 -4.59 -11.06
N ARG A 245 14.02 -5.30 -11.12
CA ARG A 245 13.88 -6.62 -10.50
C ARG A 245 13.00 -7.54 -11.33
N ILE A 246 13.32 -8.84 -11.29
CA ILE A 246 12.46 -9.91 -11.74
C ILE A 246 12.22 -10.84 -10.56
N ARG A 247 10.94 -11.17 -10.30
CA ARG A 247 10.53 -12.09 -9.25
C ARG A 247 9.67 -13.21 -9.85
N LEU A 248 9.93 -14.44 -9.42
CA LEU A 248 9.14 -15.62 -9.74
C LEU A 248 8.60 -16.21 -8.43
N ASP A 249 7.28 -16.24 -8.31
CA ASP A 249 6.59 -16.82 -7.16
C ASP A 249 5.94 -18.15 -7.54
N ILE A 250 6.11 -19.12 -6.68
CA ILE A 250 5.47 -20.44 -6.76
C ILE A 250 4.63 -20.59 -5.50
N ASP A 251 3.32 -20.40 -5.63
CA ASP A 251 2.41 -20.44 -4.49
C ASP A 251 1.76 -21.82 -4.37
N PHE A 252 1.99 -22.47 -3.24
CA PHE A 252 1.30 -23.70 -2.86
C PHE A 252 0.23 -23.42 -1.80
N ARG A 253 -0.99 -23.97 -2.02
CA ARG A 253 -2.07 -23.95 -1.04
C ARG A 253 -2.43 -25.38 -0.65
N PHE A 254 -2.41 -25.66 0.62
CA PHE A 254 -2.75 -26.94 1.21
C PHE A 254 -4.22 -26.97 1.65
#